data_7850071586adf48760146eaa9607c425
#
_entry.id   7850071586adf48760146eaa9607c425
#
_cell.length_a   1.000
_cell.length_b   1.000
_cell.length_c   1.000
_cell.angle_alpha   90.00
_cell.angle_beta   90.00
_cell.angle_gamma   90.00
#
_symmetry.space_group_name_H-M   'P 1'
#
loop_
_entity.id
_entity.type
_entity.pdbx_description
1 polymer ?
#
loop_
_entity_poly.entity_id
_entity_poly.type
_entity_poly.pdbx_seq_one_letter_code
_entity_poly.pdbx_strand_id
1 'polypeptide(L)'
;MYVALKQGYSNIGFNGPDIQYLISEEEVSYMKQHPEQFRNYRHKYDVIGNITGNETKTAIYPKIYPKERNLFDTIQYHYLTEWLFNEKGQLVDLEGKIISNPVVASFAETTAKMYRYQKLKNRLSSGGLSSNERIFLDSLQGMMLGDGMENVAKVGAEEIKTIRDEAVSKAQNLWEQIDFSNFQYLSHDEVVTAFAAAGVTYDSVVGAVEREFDQANQKSGALALDFSTLNQQIHQMIDKKISSDQELAGDFKKWIGQM
;
A
#
# COMPACT_ATOMS: atom_id res chain seq x y z
N MET A 1 -16.99 3.46 -6.57
CA MET A 1 -16.19 4.70 -6.60
C MET A 1 -16.97 5.93 -6.12
N TYR A 2 -18.13 6.28 -6.68
CA TYR A 2 -18.92 7.46 -6.27
C TYR A 2 -19.22 7.50 -4.76
N VAL A 3 -19.73 6.40 -4.19
CA VAL A 3 -20.03 6.31 -2.75
C VAL A 3 -18.74 6.45 -1.92
N ALA A 4 -17.64 5.83 -2.34
CA ALA A 4 -16.35 5.95 -1.65
C ALA A 4 -15.86 7.41 -1.61
N LEU A 5 -15.95 8.13 -2.73
CA LEU A 5 -15.62 9.55 -2.80
C LEU A 5 -16.50 10.38 -1.85
N LYS A 6 -17.81 10.19 -1.90
CA LYS A 6 -18.76 10.98 -1.08
C LYS A 6 -18.59 10.71 0.42
N GLN A 7 -18.25 9.47 0.79
CA GLN A 7 -18.05 9.05 2.19
C GLN A 7 -16.60 9.12 2.65
N GLY A 8 -15.66 9.38 1.74
CA GLY A 8 -14.24 9.45 2.05
C GLY A 8 -13.58 8.09 2.33
N TYR A 9 -14.01 7.04 1.63
CA TYR A 9 -13.37 5.73 1.69
C TYR A 9 -12.35 5.56 0.56
N SER A 10 -11.41 4.64 0.74
CA SER A 10 -10.63 4.12 -0.38
C SER A 10 -11.52 3.20 -1.24
N ASN A 11 -11.17 3.06 -2.52
CA ASN A 11 -11.91 2.21 -3.45
C ASN A 11 -10.96 1.40 -4.33
N ILE A 12 -11.29 0.12 -4.48
CA ILE A 12 -10.75 -0.73 -5.54
C ILE A 12 -11.94 -1.16 -6.38
N GLY A 13 -11.89 -0.83 -7.67
CA GLY A 13 -12.90 -1.24 -8.65
C GLY A 13 -12.27 -2.03 -9.79
N PHE A 14 -13.08 -2.84 -10.44
CA PHE A 14 -12.70 -3.60 -11.63
C PHE A 14 -13.62 -3.22 -12.76
N ASN A 15 -13.07 -2.83 -13.91
CA ASN A 15 -13.81 -2.49 -15.12
C ASN A 15 -14.93 -1.44 -14.93
N GLY A 16 -14.85 -0.64 -13.87
CA GLY A 16 -15.83 0.41 -13.61
C GLY A 16 -15.70 1.58 -14.59
N PRO A 17 -16.83 2.22 -14.98
CA PRO A 17 -16.78 3.45 -15.78
C PRO A 17 -16.16 4.62 -15.01
N ASP A 18 -15.67 5.63 -15.74
CA ASP A 18 -15.31 6.91 -15.12
C ASP A 18 -16.55 7.61 -14.60
N ILE A 19 -16.45 8.23 -13.44
CA ILE A 19 -17.57 8.88 -12.75
C ILE A 19 -17.57 10.40 -12.90
N GLN A 20 -16.73 10.97 -13.76
CA GLN A 20 -16.57 12.41 -13.91
C GLN A 20 -17.89 13.17 -14.09
N TYR A 21 -18.87 12.58 -14.78
CA TYR A 21 -20.17 13.21 -15.03
C TYR A 21 -21.12 13.22 -13.82
N LEU A 22 -20.75 12.54 -12.73
CA LEU A 22 -21.56 12.41 -11.52
C LEU A 22 -21.03 13.26 -10.35
N ILE A 23 -19.90 13.94 -10.55
CA ILE A 23 -19.15 14.63 -9.50
C ILE A 23 -18.76 16.05 -9.94
N SER A 24 -18.41 16.90 -8.97
CA SER A 24 -17.96 18.27 -9.25
C SER A 24 -16.53 18.31 -9.79
N GLU A 25 -16.15 19.44 -10.41
CA GLU A 25 -14.78 19.67 -10.88
C GLU A 25 -13.74 19.60 -9.75
N GLU A 26 -14.08 20.05 -8.54
CA GLU A 26 -13.25 19.96 -7.36
C GLU A 26 -13.02 18.49 -6.97
N GLU A 27 -14.07 17.66 -7.04
CA GLU A 27 -13.97 16.22 -6.76
C GLU A 27 -13.17 15.48 -7.84
N VAL A 28 -13.30 15.86 -9.11
CA VAL A 28 -12.43 15.35 -10.18
C VAL A 28 -10.97 15.72 -9.91
N SER A 29 -10.71 16.97 -9.52
CA SER A 29 -9.36 17.43 -9.16
C SER A 29 -8.79 16.66 -7.98
N TYR A 30 -9.60 16.44 -6.94
CA TYR A 30 -9.21 15.63 -5.79
C TYR A 30 -8.85 14.20 -6.19
N MET A 31 -9.64 13.52 -7.00
CA MET A 31 -9.37 12.17 -7.46
C MET A 31 -8.08 12.08 -8.28
N LYS A 32 -7.80 13.08 -9.14
CA LYS A 32 -6.56 13.17 -9.90
C LYS A 32 -5.31 13.28 -9.01
N GLN A 33 -5.44 13.96 -7.86
CA GLN A 33 -4.37 14.15 -6.90
C GLN A 33 -4.17 12.95 -5.96
N HIS A 34 -5.17 12.08 -5.85
CA HIS A 34 -5.17 10.92 -4.95
C HIS A 34 -5.49 9.60 -5.68
N PRO A 35 -4.70 9.24 -6.72
CA PRO A 35 -4.93 8.01 -7.49
C PRO A 35 -4.76 6.75 -6.65
N GLU A 36 -3.99 6.81 -5.55
CA GLU A 36 -3.83 5.72 -4.60
C GLU A 36 -5.13 5.38 -3.85
N GLN A 37 -5.96 6.39 -3.58
CA GLN A 37 -7.25 6.22 -2.88
C GLN A 37 -8.32 5.60 -3.77
N PHE A 38 -8.29 5.90 -5.09
CA PHE A 38 -9.34 5.51 -6.04
C PHE A 38 -8.74 4.68 -7.17
N ARG A 39 -8.55 3.40 -6.95
CA ARG A 39 -7.95 2.49 -7.92
C ARG A 39 -9.03 1.75 -8.70
N ASN A 40 -9.05 1.92 -10.01
CA ASN A 40 -9.97 1.24 -10.90
C ASN A 40 -9.16 0.43 -11.92
N TYR A 41 -8.99 -0.85 -11.63
CA TYR A 41 -8.32 -1.76 -12.55
C TYR A 41 -9.23 -2.00 -13.76
N ARG A 42 -8.76 -1.62 -14.95
CA ARG A 42 -9.51 -1.78 -16.20
C ARG A 42 -8.76 -2.67 -17.17
N HIS A 43 -9.48 -3.51 -17.82
CA HIS A 43 -8.93 -4.23 -18.95
C HIS A 43 -8.82 -3.29 -20.17
N LYS A 44 -7.66 -3.31 -20.85
CA LYS A 44 -7.41 -2.42 -21.99
C LYS A 44 -8.49 -2.57 -23.09
N TYR A 45 -8.99 -3.77 -23.28
CA TYR A 45 -9.97 -4.11 -24.31
C TYR A 45 -11.43 -4.16 -23.81
N ASP A 46 -11.70 -3.84 -22.57
CA ASP A 46 -13.05 -3.73 -22.03
C ASP A 46 -13.72 -2.45 -22.56
N VAL A 47 -14.61 -2.61 -23.53
CA VAL A 47 -15.33 -1.50 -24.14
C VAL A 47 -16.24 -0.82 -23.10
N ILE A 48 -16.91 -1.59 -22.24
CA ILE A 48 -17.87 -1.07 -21.26
C ILE A 48 -17.17 -0.17 -20.24
N GLY A 49 -16.08 -0.64 -19.67
CA GLY A 49 -15.31 0.13 -18.69
C GLY A 49 -14.62 1.36 -19.28
N ASN A 50 -14.27 1.32 -20.56
CA ASN A 50 -13.47 2.37 -21.20
C ASN A 50 -14.32 3.43 -21.95
N ILE A 51 -15.60 3.20 -22.20
CA ILE A 51 -16.47 4.11 -22.96
C ILE A 51 -16.59 5.52 -22.35
N THR A 52 -16.43 5.62 -21.04
CA THR A 52 -16.53 6.90 -20.29
C THR A 52 -15.20 7.65 -20.18
N GLY A 53 -14.14 7.13 -20.80
CA GLY A 53 -12.81 7.72 -20.69
C GLY A 53 -12.12 7.50 -19.33
N ASN A 54 -11.18 8.38 -18.97
CA ASN A 54 -10.42 8.36 -17.73
C ASN A 54 -10.02 9.76 -17.27
N GLU A 55 -11.00 10.66 -17.18
CA GLU A 55 -10.74 12.03 -16.73
C GLU A 55 -10.36 12.11 -15.25
N THR A 56 -10.88 11.21 -14.42
CA THR A 56 -10.52 11.13 -13.00
C THR A 56 -9.11 10.57 -12.75
N LYS A 57 -8.43 10.06 -13.80
CA LYS A 57 -7.10 9.42 -13.73
C LYS A 57 -7.02 8.21 -12.78
N THR A 58 -8.14 7.58 -12.49
CA THR A 58 -8.22 6.43 -11.57
C THR A 58 -8.05 5.08 -12.27
N ALA A 59 -8.12 5.02 -13.61
CA ALA A 59 -7.97 3.78 -14.35
C ALA A 59 -6.51 3.31 -14.38
N ILE A 60 -6.31 2.06 -13.99
CA ILE A 60 -5.04 1.33 -14.05
C ILE A 60 -5.21 0.18 -15.03
N TYR A 61 -4.31 0.08 -16.02
CA TYR A 61 -4.35 -0.94 -17.07
C TYR A 61 -3.24 -1.98 -16.86
N PRO A 62 -3.46 -3.03 -16.07
CA PRO A 62 -2.45 -4.05 -15.85
C PRO A 62 -2.26 -4.92 -17.10
N LYS A 63 -1.05 -5.43 -17.28
CA LYS A 63 -0.72 -6.36 -18.36
C LYS A 63 -1.12 -7.78 -17.97
N ILE A 64 -2.39 -8.13 -18.11
CA ILE A 64 -2.94 -9.42 -17.67
C ILE A 64 -3.04 -10.42 -18.84
N TYR A 65 -2.99 -9.97 -20.09
CA TYR A 65 -3.28 -10.81 -21.25
C TYR A 65 -2.13 -10.87 -22.26
N PRO A 66 -1.74 -12.09 -22.69
CA PRO A 66 -0.65 -12.25 -23.63
C PRO A 66 -1.07 -12.04 -25.11
N LYS A 67 -2.37 -12.02 -25.43
CA LYS A 67 -2.87 -11.90 -26.80
C LYS A 67 -4.08 -10.98 -26.89
N GLU A 68 -4.12 -10.18 -27.97
CA GLU A 68 -5.30 -9.48 -28.41
C GLU A 68 -6.35 -10.51 -28.87
N ARG A 69 -7.55 -10.44 -28.29
CA ARG A 69 -8.71 -11.23 -28.73
C ARG A 69 -9.50 -10.44 -29.79
N ASN A 70 -10.40 -11.12 -30.48
CA ASN A 70 -11.24 -10.51 -31.50
C ASN A 70 -12.23 -9.50 -30.90
N LEU A 71 -12.71 -8.56 -31.71
CA LEU A 71 -13.68 -7.51 -31.33
C LEU A 71 -14.95 -8.08 -30.67
N PHE A 72 -15.34 -9.31 -30.95
CA PHE A 72 -16.51 -9.97 -30.36
C PHE A 72 -16.29 -10.45 -28.93
N ASP A 73 -15.04 -10.56 -28.47
CA ASP A 73 -14.68 -10.98 -27.12
C ASP A 73 -14.60 -9.83 -26.13
N THR A 74 -14.85 -8.59 -26.57
CA THR A 74 -14.66 -7.38 -25.76
C THR A 74 -15.56 -7.31 -24.52
N ILE A 75 -16.74 -7.94 -24.57
CA ILE A 75 -17.66 -8.04 -23.43
C ILE A 75 -17.11 -8.99 -22.35
N GLN A 76 -16.40 -10.04 -22.74
CA GLN A 76 -15.82 -10.99 -21.78
C GLN A 76 -14.81 -10.34 -20.86
N TYR A 77 -14.06 -9.36 -21.37
CA TYR A 77 -13.09 -8.59 -20.57
C TYR A 77 -13.73 -7.75 -19.44
N HIS A 78 -15.04 -7.61 -19.46
CA HIS A 78 -15.76 -6.94 -18.38
C HIS A 78 -16.00 -7.84 -17.16
N TYR A 79 -15.90 -9.17 -17.30
CA TYR A 79 -16.17 -10.09 -16.21
C TYR A 79 -14.99 -10.20 -15.24
N LEU A 80 -15.31 -10.39 -13.95
CA LEU A 80 -14.32 -10.60 -12.89
C LEU A 80 -13.55 -11.92 -13.05
N THR A 81 -14.10 -12.90 -13.76
CA THR A 81 -13.46 -14.19 -14.07
C THR A 81 -12.23 -14.06 -14.96
N GLU A 82 -12.07 -12.94 -15.63
CA GLU A 82 -10.91 -12.65 -16.46
C GLU A 82 -9.73 -12.06 -15.67
N TRP A 83 -9.90 -11.83 -14.37
CA TRP A 83 -8.87 -11.32 -13.47
C TRP A 83 -8.21 -12.46 -12.71
N LEU A 84 -6.89 -12.35 -12.52
CA LEU A 84 -6.11 -13.37 -11.83
C LEU A 84 -5.83 -12.94 -10.39
N PHE A 85 -6.13 -13.84 -9.47
CA PHE A 85 -5.87 -13.65 -8.04
C PHE A 85 -5.03 -14.81 -7.52
N ASN A 86 -4.06 -14.52 -6.66
CA ASN A 86 -3.32 -15.57 -5.95
C ASN A 86 -4.15 -16.14 -4.80
N GLU A 87 -3.60 -17.14 -4.09
CA GLU A 87 -4.26 -17.80 -2.95
C GLU A 87 -4.58 -16.84 -1.78
N LYS A 88 -3.88 -15.71 -1.70
CA LYS A 88 -4.13 -14.66 -0.71
C LYS A 88 -5.16 -13.62 -1.18
N GLY A 89 -5.79 -13.82 -2.34
CA GLY A 89 -6.76 -12.89 -2.93
C GLY A 89 -6.14 -11.59 -3.47
N GLN A 90 -4.83 -11.56 -3.73
CA GLN A 90 -4.14 -10.41 -4.30
C GLN A 90 -4.17 -10.51 -5.83
N LEU A 91 -4.44 -9.38 -6.49
CA LEU A 91 -4.44 -9.28 -7.94
C LEU A 91 -3.02 -9.50 -8.49
N VAL A 92 -2.88 -10.43 -9.41
CA VAL A 92 -1.60 -10.80 -10.02
C VAL A 92 -1.65 -10.72 -11.54
N ASP A 93 -0.49 -10.61 -12.18
CA ASP A 93 -0.32 -10.75 -13.62
C ASP A 93 -0.18 -12.23 -14.04
N LEU A 94 0.05 -12.47 -15.33
CA LEU A 94 0.22 -13.83 -15.89
C LEU A 94 1.45 -14.58 -15.35
N GLU A 95 2.41 -13.84 -14.82
CA GLU A 95 3.65 -14.39 -14.23
C GLU A 95 3.50 -14.62 -12.73
N GLY A 96 2.31 -14.32 -12.16
CA GLY A 96 2.02 -14.40 -10.73
C GLY A 96 2.53 -13.21 -9.92
N LYS A 97 3.02 -12.15 -10.58
CA LYS A 97 3.49 -10.95 -9.91
C LYS A 97 2.31 -10.12 -9.39
N ILE A 98 2.40 -9.67 -8.14
CA ILE A 98 1.36 -8.86 -7.50
C ILE A 98 1.26 -7.49 -8.19
N ILE A 99 0.04 -7.18 -8.67
CA ILE A 99 -0.29 -5.88 -9.27
C ILE A 99 -0.76 -4.90 -8.20
N SER A 100 -1.49 -5.39 -7.18
CA SER A 100 -1.94 -4.59 -6.05
C SER A 100 -0.84 -4.55 -4.99
N ASN A 101 -0.17 -3.40 -4.84
CA ASN A 101 0.87 -3.24 -3.83
C ASN A 101 0.26 -2.98 -2.45
N PRO A 102 0.56 -3.78 -1.41
CA PRO A 102 0.04 -3.60 -0.05
C PRO A 102 0.40 -2.25 0.58
N VAL A 103 1.58 -1.71 0.27
CA VAL A 103 2.03 -0.39 0.74
C VAL A 103 1.13 0.71 0.19
N VAL A 104 0.83 0.67 -1.13
CA VAL A 104 -0.10 1.61 -1.77
C VAL A 104 -1.50 1.49 -1.18
N ALA A 105 -1.95 0.27 -0.85
CA ALA A 105 -3.24 0.05 -0.20
C ALA A 105 -3.31 0.70 1.19
N SER A 106 -2.26 0.53 2.00
CA SER A 106 -2.15 1.12 3.33
C SER A 106 -2.10 2.66 3.27
N PHE A 107 -1.33 3.20 2.32
CA PHE A 107 -1.28 4.64 2.09
C PHE A 107 -2.64 5.21 1.64
N ALA A 108 -3.34 4.53 0.74
CA ALA A 108 -4.68 4.91 0.30
C ALA A 108 -5.70 4.96 1.45
N GLU A 109 -5.62 4.02 2.39
CA GLU A 109 -6.47 4.02 3.58
C GLU A 109 -6.18 5.23 4.48
N THR A 110 -4.91 5.55 4.70
CA THR A 110 -4.50 6.72 5.47
C THR A 110 -5.00 8.01 4.82
N THR A 111 -4.84 8.16 3.51
CA THR A 111 -5.36 9.30 2.74
C THR A 111 -6.89 9.41 2.88
N ALA A 112 -7.61 8.30 2.79
CA ALA A 112 -9.06 8.27 2.95
C ALA A 112 -9.49 8.69 4.38
N LYS A 113 -8.77 8.25 5.41
CA LYS A 113 -9.01 8.69 6.81
C LYS A 113 -8.80 10.21 6.95
N MET A 114 -7.71 10.74 6.39
CA MET A 114 -7.42 12.18 6.42
C MET A 114 -8.47 13.01 5.69
N TYR A 115 -8.98 12.53 4.56
CA TYR A 115 -10.06 13.19 3.83
C TYR A 115 -11.37 13.23 4.63
N ARG A 116 -11.77 12.12 5.28
CA ARG A 116 -12.94 12.11 6.18
C ARG A 116 -12.76 13.07 7.33
N TYR A 117 -11.58 13.08 7.92
CA TYR A 117 -11.23 14.04 8.97
C TYR A 117 -11.39 15.49 8.48
N GLN A 118 -10.85 15.84 7.31
CA GLN A 118 -10.95 17.18 6.76
C GLN A 118 -12.41 17.62 6.53
N LYS A 119 -13.24 16.71 6.01
CA LYS A 119 -14.70 16.97 5.88
C LYS A 119 -15.37 17.22 7.23
N LEU A 120 -15.03 16.43 8.25
CA LEU A 120 -15.55 16.61 9.61
C LEU A 120 -15.10 17.95 10.19
N LYS A 121 -13.81 18.29 10.09
CA LYS A 121 -13.24 19.56 10.53
C LYS A 121 -13.94 20.75 9.87
N ASN A 122 -14.11 20.73 8.57
CA ASN A 122 -14.78 21.80 7.83
C ASN A 122 -16.26 21.97 8.28
N ARG A 123 -16.99 20.86 8.47
CA ARG A 123 -18.37 20.88 8.95
C ARG A 123 -18.50 21.48 10.36
N LEU A 124 -17.62 21.09 11.27
CA LEU A 124 -17.61 21.60 12.64
C LEU A 124 -17.15 23.06 12.70
N SER A 125 -16.18 23.45 11.87
CA SER A 125 -15.64 24.82 11.84
C SER A 125 -16.64 25.86 11.30
N SER A 126 -17.63 25.46 10.53
CA SER A 126 -18.67 26.36 9.98
C SER A 126 -19.58 26.98 11.05
N GLY A 127 -19.67 26.35 12.24
CA GLY A 127 -20.44 26.86 13.39
C GLY A 127 -19.63 27.69 14.40
N GLY A 128 -18.32 27.88 14.16
CA GLY A 128 -17.40 28.51 15.11
C GLY A 128 -16.94 27.50 16.18
N LEU A 129 -15.65 27.15 16.17
CA LEU A 129 -15.07 26.23 17.14
C LEU A 129 -14.56 26.96 18.37
N SER A 130 -14.85 26.46 19.56
CA SER A 130 -14.17 26.80 20.78
C SER A 130 -12.69 26.37 20.76
N SER A 131 -11.86 26.94 21.61
CA SER A 131 -10.44 26.56 21.70
C SER A 131 -10.25 25.09 22.02
N ASN A 132 -11.08 24.51 22.88
CA ASN A 132 -11.02 23.08 23.24
C ASN A 132 -11.37 22.16 22.05
N GLU A 133 -12.37 22.54 21.25
CA GLU A 133 -12.74 21.77 20.07
C GLU A 133 -11.65 21.82 18.99
N ARG A 134 -10.92 22.94 18.86
CA ARG A 134 -9.76 23.03 17.97
C ARG A 134 -8.63 22.11 18.42
N ILE A 135 -8.29 22.14 19.72
CA ILE A 135 -7.26 21.27 20.31
C ILE A 135 -7.62 19.80 20.07
N PHE A 136 -8.87 19.42 20.31
CA PHE A 136 -9.35 18.07 20.07
C PHE A 136 -9.20 17.64 18.61
N LEU A 137 -9.61 18.50 17.68
CA LEU A 137 -9.49 18.21 16.23
C LEU A 137 -8.02 18.11 15.79
N ASP A 138 -7.16 19.03 16.23
CA ASP A 138 -5.75 19.00 15.86
C ASP A 138 -5.04 17.78 16.47
N SER A 139 -5.40 17.37 17.69
CA SER A 139 -4.92 16.15 18.33
C SER A 139 -5.35 14.90 17.54
N LEU A 140 -6.61 14.83 17.14
CA LEU A 140 -7.13 13.71 16.33
C LEU A 140 -6.41 13.61 14.98
N GLN A 141 -6.11 14.76 14.35
CA GLN A 141 -5.34 14.81 13.11
C GLN A 141 -3.92 14.25 13.30
N GLY A 142 -3.26 14.65 14.37
CA GLY A 142 -1.92 14.17 14.72
C GLY A 142 -1.87 12.66 14.93
N MET A 143 -2.82 12.12 15.71
CA MET A 143 -2.94 10.66 15.93
C MET A 143 -3.18 9.90 14.63
N MET A 144 -4.14 10.32 13.83
CA MET A 144 -4.46 9.64 12.56
C MET A 144 -3.28 9.64 11.58
N LEU A 145 -2.50 10.71 11.55
CA LEU A 145 -1.30 10.79 10.71
C LEU A 145 -0.20 9.88 11.24
N GLY A 146 0.05 9.89 12.55
CA GLY A 146 1.03 9.01 13.21
C GLY A 146 0.72 7.53 12.98
N ASP A 147 -0.51 7.12 13.25
CA ASP A 147 -0.99 5.74 12.99
C ASP A 147 -0.86 5.35 11.53
N GLY A 148 -1.18 6.26 10.62
CA GLY A 148 -1.06 6.03 9.17
C GLY A 148 0.37 5.82 8.72
N MET A 149 1.31 6.67 9.17
CA MET A 149 2.74 6.55 8.85
C MET A 149 3.33 5.25 9.39
N GLU A 150 3.03 4.92 10.64
CA GLU A 150 3.48 3.67 11.27
C GLU A 150 2.96 2.45 10.49
N ASN A 151 1.67 2.44 10.13
CA ASN A 151 1.07 1.33 9.40
C ASN A 151 1.70 1.16 8.01
N VAL A 152 1.91 2.24 7.26
CA VAL A 152 2.58 2.20 5.94
C VAL A 152 4.00 1.66 6.07
N ALA A 153 4.76 2.09 7.08
CA ALA A 153 6.13 1.62 7.30
C ALA A 153 6.18 0.14 7.67
N LYS A 154 5.27 -0.35 8.53
CA LYS A 154 5.16 -1.77 8.90
C LYS A 154 4.81 -2.64 7.70
N VAL A 155 3.80 -2.24 6.92
CA VAL A 155 3.41 -2.97 5.69
C VAL A 155 4.55 -2.99 4.68
N GLY A 156 5.31 -1.90 4.55
CA GLY A 156 6.49 -1.82 3.69
C GLY A 156 7.60 -2.78 4.12
N ALA A 157 7.87 -2.88 5.42
CA ALA A 157 8.86 -3.80 5.95
C ALA A 157 8.46 -5.28 5.72
N GLU A 158 7.20 -5.63 5.94
CA GLU A 158 6.68 -6.98 5.68
C GLU A 158 6.72 -7.34 4.20
N GLU A 159 6.44 -6.38 3.30
CA GLU A 159 6.54 -6.60 1.85
C GLU A 159 7.98 -6.89 1.41
N ILE A 160 8.95 -6.12 1.93
CA ILE A 160 10.39 -6.36 1.65
C ILE A 160 10.81 -7.74 2.15
N LYS A 161 10.36 -8.14 3.34
CA LYS A 161 10.63 -9.47 3.90
C LYS A 161 10.03 -10.57 3.01
N THR A 162 8.79 -10.42 2.56
CA THR A 162 8.13 -11.37 1.66
C THR A 162 8.90 -11.52 0.35
N ILE A 163 9.32 -10.40 -0.26
CA ILE A 163 10.13 -10.41 -1.51
C ILE A 163 11.47 -11.11 -1.28
N ARG A 164 12.12 -10.86 -0.15
CA ARG A 164 13.36 -11.55 0.25
C ARG A 164 13.15 -13.07 0.31
N ASP A 165 12.16 -13.49 1.06
CA ASP A 165 11.91 -14.93 1.28
C ASP A 165 11.57 -15.65 -0.04
N GLU A 166 10.81 -15.01 -0.93
CA GLU A 166 10.56 -15.53 -2.28
C GLU A 166 11.82 -15.59 -3.14
N ALA A 167 12.68 -14.55 -3.10
CA ALA A 167 13.91 -14.50 -3.89
C ALA A 167 14.91 -15.57 -3.42
N VAL A 168 15.07 -15.73 -2.10
CA VAL A 168 15.94 -16.77 -1.51
C VAL A 168 15.41 -18.17 -1.86
N SER A 169 14.11 -18.41 -1.73
CA SER A 169 13.51 -19.69 -2.10
C SER A 169 13.72 -20.02 -3.60
N LYS A 170 13.58 -19.04 -4.50
CA LYS A 170 13.87 -19.23 -5.93
C LYS A 170 15.35 -19.55 -6.18
N ALA A 171 16.26 -18.87 -5.49
CA ALA A 171 17.70 -19.12 -5.59
C ALA A 171 18.06 -20.53 -5.08
N GLN A 172 17.46 -20.98 -3.96
CA GLN A 172 17.62 -22.33 -3.42
C GLN A 172 17.10 -23.38 -4.41
N ASN A 173 15.90 -23.21 -4.94
CA ASN A 173 15.33 -24.10 -5.95
C ASN A 173 16.22 -24.18 -7.20
N LEU A 174 16.79 -23.05 -7.63
CA LEU A 174 17.71 -23.02 -8.77
C LEU A 174 18.99 -23.82 -8.48
N TRP A 175 19.55 -23.68 -7.27
CA TRP A 175 20.70 -24.45 -6.84
C TRP A 175 20.41 -25.95 -6.79
N GLU A 176 19.26 -26.37 -6.27
CA GLU A 176 18.85 -27.77 -6.16
C GLU A 176 18.61 -28.42 -7.54
N GLN A 177 18.29 -27.61 -8.58
CA GLN A 177 18.11 -28.11 -9.95
C GLN A 177 19.44 -28.34 -10.68
N ILE A 178 20.57 -27.93 -10.12
CA ILE A 178 21.86 -28.20 -10.73
C ILE A 178 22.16 -29.71 -10.58
N ASP A 179 22.10 -30.42 -11.72
CA ASP A 179 22.41 -31.85 -11.75
C ASP A 179 23.92 -32.07 -11.83
N PHE A 180 24.55 -32.28 -10.70
CA PHE A 180 25.97 -32.61 -10.61
C PHE A 180 26.29 -34.05 -10.99
N SER A 181 25.30 -34.93 -11.24
CA SER A 181 25.48 -36.36 -11.54
C SER A 181 25.58 -36.67 -13.05
N ASN A 182 25.28 -35.72 -13.90
CA ASN A 182 25.12 -35.92 -15.33
C ASN A 182 26.44 -35.89 -16.13
N PHE A 183 27.60 -36.09 -15.46
CA PHE A 183 28.92 -36.03 -16.06
C PHE A 183 29.53 -37.42 -16.07
N GLN A 184 29.54 -38.11 -17.22
CA GLN A 184 29.93 -39.50 -17.40
C GLN A 184 31.40 -39.83 -16.99
N TYR A 185 32.28 -38.83 -16.94
CA TYR A 185 33.74 -39.03 -16.75
C TYR A 185 34.30 -38.29 -15.52
N LEU A 186 33.46 -37.58 -14.78
CA LEU A 186 33.90 -36.83 -13.61
C LEU A 186 33.15 -37.34 -12.35
N SER A 187 33.87 -37.45 -11.25
CA SER A 187 33.23 -37.68 -9.96
C SER A 187 32.41 -36.44 -9.53
N HIS A 188 31.46 -36.64 -8.64
CA HIS A 188 30.69 -35.53 -8.07
C HIS A 188 31.59 -34.39 -7.52
N ASP A 189 32.65 -34.72 -6.81
CA ASP A 189 33.57 -33.75 -6.22
C ASP A 189 34.37 -32.97 -7.28
N GLU A 190 34.75 -33.62 -8.37
CA GLU A 190 35.41 -32.95 -9.51
C GLU A 190 34.46 -31.96 -10.22
N VAL A 191 33.22 -32.35 -10.36
CA VAL A 191 32.18 -31.45 -10.95
C VAL A 191 31.97 -30.25 -10.03
N VAL A 192 31.73 -30.47 -8.73
CA VAL A 192 31.55 -29.39 -7.76
C VAL A 192 32.77 -28.44 -7.74
N THR A 193 33.99 -29.02 -7.81
CA THR A 193 35.24 -28.26 -7.83
C THR A 193 35.34 -27.42 -9.12
N ALA A 194 34.93 -27.96 -10.28
CA ALA A 194 34.95 -27.26 -11.54
C ALA A 194 33.91 -26.08 -11.55
N PHE A 195 32.73 -26.31 -11.00
CA PHE A 195 31.74 -25.25 -10.83
C PHE A 195 32.24 -24.15 -9.90
N ALA A 196 32.86 -24.52 -8.77
CA ALA A 196 33.46 -23.58 -7.81
C ALA A 196 34.61 -22.76 -8.44
N ALA A 197 35.44 -23.40 -9.28
CA ALA A 197 36.49 -22.73 -10.03
C ALA A 197 35.94 -21.72 -11.06
N ALA A 198 34.75 -22.00 -11.59
CA ALA A 198 34.01 -21.08 -12.46
C ALA A 198 33.21 -20.01 -11.69
N GLY A 199 33.32 -19.96 -10.36
CA GLY A 199 32.62 -19.02 -9.50
C GLY A 199 31.17 -19.40 -9.17
N VAL A 200 30.73 -20.61 -9.53
CA VAL A 200 29.37 -21.09 -9.25
C VAL A 200 29.41 -21.93 -7.97
N THR A 201 29.03 -21.32 -6.87
CA THR A 201 28.94 -21.94 -5.53
C THR A 201 27.58 -21.68 -4.92
N TYR A 202 27.19 -22.43 -3.88
CA TYR A 202 25.98 -22.12 -3.11
C TYR A 202 25.98 -20.65 -2.64
N ASP A 203 27.12 -20.18 -2.15
CA ASP A 203 27.27 -18.80 -1.68
C ASP A 203 27.12 -17.76 -2.80
N SER A 204 27.61 -18.05 -4.01
CA SER A 204 27.45 -17.12 -5.14
C SER A 204 26.03 -17.07 -5.69
N VAL A 205 25.27 -18.16 -5.57
CA VAL A 205 23.89 -18.27 -6.11
C VAL A 205 22.86 -17.89 -5.03
N VAL A 206 22.96 -18.46 -3.85
CA VAL A 206 21.99 -18.27 -2.76
C VAL A 206 22.47 -17.21 -1.77
N GLY A 207 23.68 -17.35 -1.25
CA GLY A 207 24.25 -16.44 -0.24
C GLY A 207 24.37 -14.99 -0.73
N ALA A 208 24.65 -14.77 -2.01
CA ALA A 208 24.67 -13.43 -2.60
C ALA A 208 23.26 -12.77 -2.56
N VAL A 209 22.21 -13.53 -2.90
CA VAL A 209 20.82 -13.06 -2.83
C VAL A 209 20.42 -12.74 -1.39
N GLU A 210 20.77 -13.62 -0.44
CA GLU A 210 20.50 -13.39 0.98
C GLU A 210 21.13 -12.08 1.47
N ARG A 211 22.41 -11.86 1.19
CA ARG A 211 23.14 -10.65 1.63
C ARG A 211 22.55 -9.36 1.06
N GLU A 212 22.17 -9.35 -0.21
CA GLU A 212 21.54 -8.17 -0.85
C GLU A 212 20.23 -7.80 -0.17
N PHE A 213 19.39 -8.79 0.09
CA PHE A 213 18.09 -8.54 0.72
C PHE A 213 18.18 -8.30 2.23
N ASP A 214 19.13 -8.90 2.94
CA ASP A 214 19.28 -8.72 4.39
C ASP A 214 19.52 -7.25 4.75
N GLN A 215 20.31 -6.53 3.96
CA GLN A 215 20.54 -5.10 4.19
C GLN A 215 19.25 -4.29 4.01
N ALA A 216 18.48 -4.58 2.97
CA ALA A 216 17.20 -3.91 2.72
C ALA A 216 16.17 -4.23 3.82
N ASN A 217 16.12 -5.50 4.25
CA ASN A 217 15.23 -5.96 5.31
C ASN A 217 15.56 -5.32 6.67
N GLN A 218 16.86 -5.22 7.03
CA GLN A 218 17.29 -4.53 8.24
C GLN A 218 16.93 -3.05 8.23
N LYS A 219 17.19 -2.35 7.12
CA LYS A 219 16.87 -0.92 6.98
C LYS A 219 15.37 -0.66 7.05
N SER A 220 14.55 -1.47 6.38
CA SER A 220 13.10 -1.32 6.41
C SER A 220 12.52 -1.63 7.79
N GLY A 221 13.04 -2.66 8.47
CA GLY A 221 12.66 -2.98 9.86
C GLY A 221 13.01 -1.87 10.84
N ALA A 222 14.21 -1.29 10.73
CA ALA A 222 14.62 -0.14 11.53
C ALA A 222 13.71 1.07 11.28
N LEU A 223 13.40 1.37 10.02
CA LEU A 223 12.49 2.46 9.65
C LEU A 223 11.08 2.24 10.23
N ALA A 224 10.55 1.02 10.18
CA ALA A 224 9.26 0.70 10.77
C ALA A 224 9.25 0.89 12.29
N LEU A 225 10.36 0.56 12.97
CA LEU A 225 10.53 0.82 14.40
C LEU A 225 10.61 2.31 14.73
N ASP A 226 11.32 3.10 13.92
CA ASP A 226 11.41 4.54 14.07
C ASP A 226 10.03 5.20 13.95
N PHE A 227 9.23 4.81 12.96
CA PHE A 227 7.84 5.32 12.82
C PHE A 227 6.94 4.87 13.97
N SER A 228 7.11 3.65 14.49
CA SER A 228 6.37 3.20 15.68
C SER A 228 6.74 4.03 16.92
N THR A 229 8.02 4.32 17.12
CA THR A 229 8.50 5.17 18.20
C THR A 229 7.98 6.60 18.07
N LEU A 230 8.04 7.16 16.86
CA LEU A 230 7.51 8.50 16.58
C LEU A 230 6.01 8.57 16.86
N ASN A 231 5.23 7.57 16.44
CA ASN A 231 3.80 7.50 16.68
C ASN A 231 3.49 7.47 18.19
N GLN A 232 4.20 6.64 18.95
CA GLN A 232 4.08 6.60 20.42
C GLN A 232 4.38 7.98 21.05
N GLN A 233 5.41 8.68 20.60
CA GLN A 233 5.75 10.00 21.08
C GLN A 233 4.65 11.02 20.75
N ILE A 234 4.06 10.96 19.54
CA ILE A 234 2.92 11.82 19.16
C ILE A 234 1.75 11.60 20.11
N HIS A 235 1.35 10.35 20.35
CA HIS A 235 0.27 10.02 21.29
C HIS A 235 0.57 10.54 22.70
N GLN A 236 1.76 10.29 23.25
CA GLN A 236 2.16 10.77 24.57
C GLN A 236 2.15 12.31 24.69
N MET A 237 2.61 13.01 23.65
CA MET A 237 2.58 14.47 23.61
C MET A 237 1.15 15.02 23.60
N ILE A 238 0.27 14.39 22.85
CA ILE A 238 -1.14 14.76 22.77
C ILE A 238 -1.83 14.52 24.12
N ASP A 239 -1.64 13.35 24.72
CA ASP A 239 -2.20 13.01 26.04
C ASP A 239 -1.73 13.98 27.12
N LYS A 240 -0.44 14.30 27.12
CA LYS A 240 0.13 15.29 28.03
C LYS A 240 -0.49 16.68 27.83
N LYS A 241 -0.70 17.09 26.59
CA LYS A 241 -1.33 18.37 26.25
C LYS A 241 -2.77 18.41 26.74
N ILE A 242 -3.55 17.37 26.49
CA ILE A 242 -4.94 17.27 26.95
C ILE A 242 -5.01 17.31 28.48
N SER A 243 -4.13 16.58 29.18
CA SER A 243 -4.09 16.57 30.66
C SER A 243 -3.75 17.94 31.21
N SER A 244 -2.76 18.63 30.65
CA SER A 244 -2.39 19.99 31.08
C SER A 244 -3.53 21.00 30.87
N ASP A 245 -4.26 20.91 29.76
CA ASP A 245 -5.41 21.78 29.50
C ASP A 245 -6.57 21.53 30.47
N GLN A 246 -6.77 20.24 30.88
CA GLN A 246 -7.76 19.88 31.92
C GLN A 246 -7.39 20.42 33.31
N GLU A 247 -6.12 20.33 33.70
CA GLU A 247 -5.61 20.88 34.95
C GLU A 247 -5.81 22.39 34.98
N LEU A 248 -5.41 23.11 33.92
CA LEU A 248 -5.61 24.55 33.81
C LEU A 248 -7.08 24.96 33.91
N ALA A 249 -7.97 24.21 33.24
CA ALA A 249 -9.41 24.46 33.33
C ALA A 249 -9.96 24.22 34.74
N GLY A 250 -9.43 23.25 35.48
CA GLY A 250 -9.75 22.97 36.88
C GLY A 250 -9.30 24.09 37.83
N ASP A 251 -8.07 24.58 37.63
CA ASP A 251 -7.52 25.66 38.42
C ASP A 251 -8.25 26.98 38.15
N PHE A 252 -8.63 27.25 36.91
CA PHE A 252 -9.44 28.42 36.57
C PHE A 252 -10.82 28.41 37.26
N LYS A 253 -11.47 27.22 37.30
CA LYS A 253 -12.74 27.04 38.02
C LYS A 253 -12.60 27.29 39.53
N LYS A 254 -11.50 26.81 40.15
CA LYS A 254 -11.22 27.06 41.57
C LYS A 254 -11.00 28.55 41.83
N TRP A 255 -10.24 29.22 40.95
CA TRP A 255 -9.97 30.66 41.08
C TRP A 255 -11.26 31.49 40.97
N ILE A 256 -12.13 31.22 40.00
CA ILE A 256 -13.44 31.89 39.86
C ILE A 256 -14.33 31.64 41.09
N GLY A 257 -14.28 30.44 41.67
CA GLY A 257 -15.05 30.11 42.87
C GLY A 257 -14.57 30.75 44.17
N GLN A 258 -13.39 31.40 44.13
CA GLN A 258 -12.81 32.16 45.25
C GLN A 258 -13.06 33.68 45.14
N MET A 259 -13.57 34.15 43.98
CA MET A 259 -14.01 35.53 43.76
C MET A 259 -15.48 35.72 44.08
#